data_ade556efdc82d21b919d0436a7d76b52
#
_entry.id   ade556efdc82d21b919d0436a7d76b52
#
_cell.length_a   1.000
_cell.length_b   1.000
_cell.length_c   1.000
_cell.angle_alpha   90.00
_cell.angle_beta   90.00
_cell.angle_gamma   90.00
#
_symmetry.space_group_name_H-M   'P 1'
#
loop_
_entity.id
_entity.type
_entity.pdbx_description
1 polymer ?
#
loop_
_entity_poly.entity_id
_entity_poly.type
_entity_poly.pdbx_seq_one_letter_code
_entity_poly.pdbx_strand_id
1 'polypeptide(L)'
;MAAKDIRFGEDARARMVRGVNVLANAVKATLGPKGRNVVLEKSYGAPTITKDGVSVAKEIELADKFENMGAQMVKEVASRTSDNAGDGTTTATVLAQSIVNEGMKYVAAGMNPMDLKRGIDKAVTCLLYTSPSPRDKRQYRMPSSA
;
A
#
# COMPACT_ATOMS: atom_id res chain seq x y z
N MET A 1 -28.54 -14.85 4.94
CA MET A 1 -27.08 -14.89 5.16
C MET A 1 -26.42 -15.18 3.82
N ALA A 2 -25.54 -14.31 3.39
CA ALA A 2 -24.73 -14.61 2.21
C ALA A 2 -23.78 -15.77 2.54
N ALA A 3 -23.72 -16.78 1.68
CA ALA A 3 -22.79 -17.89 1.84
C ALA A 3 -21.37 -17.37 1.85
N LYS A 4 -20.54 -17.88 2.77
CA LYS A 4 -19.12 -17.59 2.79
C LYS A 4 -18.44 -18.36 1.67
N ASP A 5 -17.78 -17.64 0.77
CA ASP A 5 -16.97 -18.25 -0.27
C ASP A 5 -15.57 -18.50 0.30
N ILE A 6 -15.17 -19.77 0.33
CA ILE A 6 -13.88 -20.18 0.87
C ILE A 6 -13.03 -20.71 -0.29
N ARG A 7 -11.90 -20.07 -0.54
CA ARG A 7 -10.91 -20.51 -1.50
C ARG A 7 -9.56 -20.69 -0.83
N PHE A 8 -8.82 -21.70 -1.25
CA PHE A 8 -7.52 -22.04 -0.69
C PHE A 8 -6.43 -21.95 -1.74
N GLY A 9 -5.21 -21.75 -1.26
CA GLY A 9 -4.01 -21.89 -2.05
C GLY A 9 -3.67 -20.69 -2.93
N GLU A 10 -3.01 -20.98 -4.04
CA GLU A 10 -2.41 -19.98 -4.91
C GLU A 10 -3.42 -19.07 -5.61
N ASP A 11 -4.62 -19.60 -5.96
CA ASP A 11 -5.65 -18.80 -6.62
C ASP A 11 -6.14 -17.64 -5.74
N ALA A 12 -6.41 -17.91 -4.46
CA ALA A 12 -6.82 -16.89 -3.50
C ALA A 12 -5.73 -15.82 -3.32
N ARG A 13 -4.48 -16.26 -3.16
CA ARG A 13 -3.32 -15.36 -3.04
C ARG A 13 -3.13 -14.50 -4.29
N ALA A 14 -3.20 -15.10 -5.47
CA ALA A 14 -3.05 -14.39 -6.74
C ALA A 14 -4.13 -13.31 -6.91
N ARG A 15 -5.37 -13.60 -6.53
CA ARG A 15 -6.47 -12.64 -6.58
C ARG A 15 -6.28 -11.49 -5.58
N MET A 16 -5.87 -11.79 -4.36
CA MET A 16 -5.57 -10.77 -3.35
C MET A 16 -4.45 -9.84 -3.81
N VAL A 17 -3.37 -10.39 -4.36
CA VAL A 17 -2.26 -9.60 -4.92
C VAL A 17 -2.71 -8.75 -6.09
N ARG A 18 -3.58 -9.26 -6.94
CA ARG A 18 -4.18 -8.49 -8.03
C ARG A 18 -4.95 -7.30 -7.51
N GLY A 19 -5.78 -7.49 -6.47
CA GLY A 19 -6.51 -6.42 -5.80
C GLY A 19 -5.58 -5.36 -5.19
N VAL A 20 -4.51 -5.77 -4.52
CA VAL A 20 -3.47 -4.88 -4.01
C VAL A 20 -2.86 -4.04 -5.14
N ASN A 21 -2.52 -4.68 -6.26
CA ASN A 21 -1.91 -4.00 -7.40
C ASN A 21 -2.86 -3.01 -8.07
N VAL A 22 -4.12 -3.36 -8.25
CA VAL A 22 -5.13 -2.47 -8.84
C VAL A 22 -5.27 -1.19 -8.02
N LEU A 23 -5.46 -1.33 -6.71
CA LEU A 23 -5.60 -0.17 -5.82
C LEU A 23 -4.31 0.65 -5.77
N ALA A 24 -3.17 0.01 -5.56
CA ALA A 24 -1.90 0.71 -5.45
C ALA A 24 -1.51 1.44 -6.74
N ASN A 25 -1.79 0.87 -7.90
CA ASN A 25 -1.55 1.54 -9.18
C ASN A 25 -2.45 2.76 -9.38
N ALA A 26 -3.71 2.69 -8.96
CA ALA A 26 -4.60 3.84 -9.00
C ALA A 26 -4.11 4.98 -8.08
N VAL A 27 -3.70 4.65 -6.86
CA VAL A 27 -3.14 5.63 -5.92
C VAL A 27 -1.81 6.18 -6.42
N LYS A 28 -0.96 5.34 -6.99
CA LYS A 28 0.34 5.72 -7.55
C LYS A 28 0.24 6.78 -8.66
N ALA A 29 -0.85 6.79 -9.42
CA ALA A 29 -1.08 7.79 -10.44
C ALA A 29 -1.15 9.23 -9.89
N THR A 30 -1.43 9.40 -8.61
CA THR A 30 -1.48 10.71 -7.94
C THR A 30 -0.13 11.17 -7.37
N LEU A 31 0.90 10.32 -7.41
CA LEU A 31 2.18 10.55 -6.74
C LEU A 31 3.09 11.50 -7.52
N GLY A 32 3.69 12.43 -6.79
CA GLY A 32 4.80 13.25 -7.25
C GLY A 32 4.40 14.44 -8.13
N PRO A 33 5.38 15.16 -8.67
CA PRO A 33 5.15 16.39 -9.45
C PRO A 33 4.43 16.14 -10.77
N LYS A 34 4.50 14.94 -11.31
CA LYS A 34 3.73 14.48 -12.47
C LYS A 34 2.43 13.79 -12.12
N GLY A 35 2.04 13.82 -10.84
CA GLY A 35 0.80 13.23 -10.36
C GLY A 35 -0.41 13.81 -11.08
N ARG A 36 -1.30 12.92 -11.53
CA ARG A 36 -2.51 13.27 -12.29
C ARG A 36 -3.74 13.20 -11.42
N ASN A 37 -4.77 13.92 -11.80
CA ASN A 37 -6.08 13.76 -11.22
C ASN A 37 -6.67 12.41 -11.64
N VAL A 38 -7.32 11.76 -10.71
CA VAL A 38 -8.07 10.53 -10.95
C VAL A 38 -9.55 10.85 -10.94
N VAL A 39 -10.25 10.39 -11.96
CA VAL A 39 -11.70 10.49 -12.04
C VAL A 39 -12.30 9.21 -11.47
N LEU A 40 -13.07 9.35 -10.42
CA LEU A 40 -13.75 8.24 -9.76
C LEU A 40 -15.23 8.28 -10.11
N GLU A 41 -15.71 7.20 -10.72
CA GLU A 41 -17.11 7.02 -10.98
C GLU A 41 -17.83 6.68 -9.67
N LYS A 42 -18.94 7.35 -9.41
CA LYS A 42 -19.80 7.05 -8.27
C LYS A 42 -21.09 6.38 -8.76
N SER A 43 -21.56 5.41 -8.01
CA SER A 43 -22.85 4.77 -8.29
C SER A 43 -24.02 5.76 -8.24
N TYR A 44 -23.87 6.85 -7.50
CA TYR A 44 -24.82 7.95 -7.38
C TYR A 44 -24.11 9.30 -7.42
N GLY A 45 -24.52 10.15 -8.34
CA GLY A 45 -24.03 11.52 -8.45
C GLY A 45 -22.96 11.72 -9.51
N ALA A 46 -22.39 12.92 -9.54
CA ALA A 46 -21.34 13.28 -10.48
C ALA A 46 -20.02 12.58 -10.17
N PRO A 47 -19.21 12.24 -11.18
CA PRO A 47 -17.86 11.72 -10.96
C PRO A 47 -17.03 12.66 -10.08
N THR A 48 -16.28 12.10 -9.16
CA THR A 48 -15.39 12.88 -8.31
C THR A 48 -14.00 12.91 -8.94
N ILE A 49 -13.46 14.10 -9.11
CA ILE A 49 -12.09 14.30 -9.58
C ILE A 49 -11.24 14.62 -8.35
N THR A 50 -10.23 13.82 -8.10
CA THR A 50 -9.33 14.03 -6.96
C THR A 50 -7.88 13.76 -7.33
N LYS A 51 -6.99 14.44 -6.64
CA LYS A 51 -5.55 14.21 -6.69
C LYS A 51 -5.04 13.58 -5.39
N ASP A 52 -5.92 13.45 -4.42
CA ASP A 52 -5.60 12.91 -3.11
C ASP A 52 -5.63 11.38 -3.11
N GLY A 53 -4.48 10.77 -2.83
CA GLY A 53 -4.33 9.32 -2.81
C GLY A 53 -5.19 8.61 -1.76
N VAL A 54 -5.46 9.26 -0.62
CA VAL A 54 -6.35 8.71 0.43
C VAL A 54 -7.78 8.61 -0.08
N SER A 55 -8.27 9.68 -0.70
CA SER A 55 -9.62 9.72 -1.28
C SER A 55 -9.77 8.68 -2.38
N VAL A 56 -8.76 8.54 -3.26
CA VAL A 56 -8.74 7.50 -4.30
C VAL A 56 -8.82 6.11 -3.66
N ALA A 57 -8.01 5.85 -2.65
CA ALA A 57 -7.98 4.55 -1.98
C ALA A 57 -9.32 4.20 -1.32
N LYS A 58 -10.00 5.17 -0.72
CA LYS A 58 -11.28 4.94 -0.03
C LYS A 58 -12.43 4.60 -0.99
N GLU A 59 -12.43 5.16 -2.18
CA GLU A 59 -13.55 5.03 -3.13
C GLU A 59 -13.45 3.79 -4.01
N ILE A 60 -12.28 3.16 -4.13
CA ILE A 60 -12.11 1.98 -4.99
C ILE A 60 -12.72 0.75 -4.35
N GLU A 61 -13.66 0.14 -5.06
CA GLU A 61 -14.23 -1.16 -4.73
C GLU A 61 -14.12 -2.09 -5.94
N LEU A 62 -13.77 -3.34 -5.69
CA LEU A 62 -13.59 -4.34 -6.73
C LEU A 62 -14.72 -5.37 -6.66
N ALA A 63 -15.16 -5.83 -7.84
CA ALA A 63 -16.27 -6.76 -7.95
C ALA A 63 -15.94 -8.16 -7.40
N ASP A 64 -14.72 -8.63 -7.58
CA ASP A 64 -14.28 -9.90 -7.02
C ASP A 64 -14.01 -9.75 -5.52
N LYS A 65 -14.61 -10.63 -4.70
CA LYS A 65 -14.48 -10.59 -3.24
C LYS A 65 -13.04 -10.71 -2.76
N PHE A 66 -12.24 -11.58 -3.39
CA PHE A 66 -10.84 -11.79 -3.00
C PHE A 66 -9.94 -10.63 -3.44
N GLU A 67 -10.16 -10.10 -4.62
CA GLU A 67 -9.48 -8.88 -5.07
C GLU A 67 -9.84 -7.70 -4.15
N ASN A 68 -11.11 -7.59 -3.79
CA ASN A 68 -11.55 -6.54 -2.86
C ASN A 68 -10.95 -6.69 -1.46
N MET A 69 -10.74 -7.91 -0.97
CA MET A 69 -10.03 -8.15 0.29
C MET A 69 -8.59 -7.62 0.24
N GLY A 70 -7.88 -7.88 -0.84
CA GLY A 70 -6.54 -7.31 -1.04
C GLY A 70 -6.56 -5.78 -1.10
N ALA A 71 -7.51 -5.20 -1.80
CA ALA A 71 -7.72 -3.77 -1.85
C ALA A 71 -8.04 -3.18 -0.45
N GLN A 72 -8.84 -3.84 0.34
CA GLN A 72 -9.17 -3.42 1.71
C GLN A 72 -7.93 -3.39 2.63
N MET A 73 -7.02 -4.34 2.49
CA MET A 73 -5.76 -4.34 3.24
C MET A 73 -4.92 -3.10 2.93
N VAL A 74 -4.83 -2.72 1.67
CA VAL A 74 -4.10 -1.51 1.25
C VAL A 74 -4.83 -0.24 1.70
N LYS A 75 -6.15 -0.22 1.67
CA LYS A 75 -6.95 0.88 2.24
C LYS A 75 -6.64 1.09 3.72
N GLU A 76 -6.50 0.01 4.47
CA GLU A 76 -6.16 0.09 5.88
C GLU A 76 -4.75 0.65 6.09
N VAL A 77 -3.78 0.26 5.29
CA VAL A 77 -2.42 0.85 5.32
C VAL A 77 -2.49 2.35 5.07
N ALA A 78 -3.22 2.78 4.05
CA ALA A 78 -3.40 4.18 3.71
C ALA A 78 -4.06 4.97 4.85
N SER A 79 -5.13 4.44 5.44
CA SER A 79 -5.85 5.09 6.55
C SER A 79 -4.99 5.20 7.79
N ARG A 80 -4.31 4.13 8.20
CA ARG A 80 -3.41 4.15 9.36
C ARG A 80 -2.25 5.13 9.19
N THR A 81 -1.71 5.24 7.98
CA THR A 81 -0.65 6.21 7.69
C THR A 81 -1.17 7.64 7.81
N SER A 82 -2.36 7.89 7.29
CA SER A 82 -3.02 9.20 7.42
C SER A 82 -3.29 9.56 8.88
N ASP A 83 -3.79 8.62 9.67
CA ASP A 83 -4.13 8.84 11.07
C ASP A 83 -2.89 9.08 11.94
N ASN A 84 -1.81 8.36 11.67
CA ASN A 84 -0.59 8.44 12.48
C ASN A 84 0.36 9.56 12.07
N ALA A 85 0.48 9.82 10.78
CA ALA A 85 1.45 10.77 10.24
C ALA A 85 0.82 11.99 9.54
N GLY A 86 -0.44 11.91 9.17
CA GLY A 86 -1.15 12.96 8.44
C GLY A 86 -0.69 13.16 6.99
N ASP A 87 0.36 12.46 6.55
CA ASP A 87 0.96 12.56 5.23
C ASP A 87 1.66 11.25 4.86
N GLY A 88 2.13 11.15 3.61
CA GLY A 88 2.87 9.98 3.13
C GLY A 88 2.01 8.78 2.77
N THR A 89 0.71 8.93 2.65
CA THR A 89 -0.26 7.86 2.37
C THR A 89 0.02 7.17 1.05
N THR A 90 0.28 7.92 -0.01
CA THR A 90 0.59 7.37 -1.34
C THR A 90 1.91 6.61 -1.31
N THR A 91 2.93 7.16 -0.66
CA THR A 91 4.24 6.50 -0.49
C THR A 91 4.11 5.19 0.29
N ALA A 92 3.35 5.18 1.39
CA ALA A 92 3.08 3.98 2.17
C ALA A 92 2.35 2.90 1.36
N THR A 93 1.40 3.30 0.52
CA THR A 93 0.66 2.40 -0.37
C THR A 93 1.57 1.76 -1.41
N VAL A 94 2.43 2.54 -2.04
CA VAL A 94 3.41 2.04 -3.03
C VAL A 94 4.43 1.12 -2.36
N LEU A 95 4.89 1.45 -1.17
CA LEU A 95 5.79 0.62 -0.40
C LEU A 95 5.15 -0.72 -0.01
N ALA A 96 3.91 -0.69 0.45
CA ALA A 96 3.13 -1.89 0.75
C ALA A 96 2.97 -2.79 -0.49
N GLN A 97 2.69 -2.22 -1.64
CA GLN A 97 2.63 -2.94 -2.91
C GLN A 97 3.96 -3.64 -3.22
N SER A 98 5.08 -2.96 -3.09
CA SER A 98 6.41 -3.53 -3.32
C SER A 98 6.71 -4.69 -2.38
N ILE A 99 6.41 -4.53 -1.09
CA ILE A 99 6.63 -5.57 -0.08
C ILE A 99 5.78 -6.81 -0.39
N VAL A 100 4.52 -6.63 -0.73
CA VAL A 100 3.60 -7.73 -1.07
C VAL A 100 4.06 -8.45 -2.32
N ASN A 101 4.38 -7.73 -3.39
CA ASN A 101 4.81 -8.33 -4.65
C ASN A 101 6.12 -9.11 -4.50
N GLU A 102 7.11 -8.54 -3.85
CA GLU A 102 8.37 -9.24 -3.60
C GLU A 102 8.17 -10.43 -2.66
N GLY A 103 7.43 -10.27 -1.57
CA GLY A 103 7.15 -11.34 -0.63
C GLY A 103 6.43 -12.52 -1.27
N MET A 104 5.46 -12.26 -2.16
CA MET A 104 4.73 -13.32 -2.85
C MET A 104 5.60 -14.13 -3.82
N LYS A 105 6.63 -13.55 -4.41
CA LYS A 105 7.61 -14.29 -5.21
C LYS A 105 8.32 -15.35 -4.38
N TYR A 106 8.74 -15.00 -3.17
CA TYR A 106 9.41 -15.94 -2.26
C TYR A 106 8.46 -17.03 -1.74
N VAL A 107 7.23 -16.68 -1.44
CA VAL A 107 6.20 -17.64 -1.02
C VAL A 107 5.88 -18.62 -2.14
N ALA A 108 5.76 -18.14 -3.39
CA ALA A 108 5.57 -18.99 -4.57
C ALA A 108 6.77 -19.93 -4.83
N ALA A 109 7.98 -19.50 -4.46
CA ALA A 109 9.20 -20.32 -4.55
C ALA A 109 9.33 -21.33 -3.40
N GLY A 110 8.38 -21.41 -2.48
CA GLY A 110 8.35 -22.39 -1.39
C GLY A 110 8.90 -21.89 -0.04
N MET A 111 9.21 -20.59 0.08
CA MET A 111 9.62 -20.03 1.36
C MET A 111 8.47 -20.03 2.38
N ASN A 112 8.79 -20.33 3.63
CA ASN A 112 7.83 -20.27 4.71
C ASN A 112 7.36 -18.81 4.96
N PRO A 113 6.04 -18.53 4.88
CA PRO A 113 5.52 -17.18 5.12
C PRO A 113 5.86 -16.62 6.50
N MET A 114 5.99 -17.45 7.52
CA MET A 114 6.34 -17.02 8.87
C MET A 114 7.79 -16.52 8.96
N ASP A 115 8.71 -17.14 8.23
CA ASP A 115 10.09 -16.68 8.16
C ASP A 115 10.20 -15.36 7.40
N LEU A 116 9.40 -15.20 6.35
CA LEU A 116 9.28 -13.93 5.62
C LEU A 116 8.77 -12.82 6.53
N LYS A 117 7.74 -13.09 7.34
CA LYS A 117 7.22 -12.13 8.33
C LYS A 117 8.29 -11.72 9.32
N ARG A 118 9.06 -12.65 9.86
CA ARG A 118 10.18 -12.36 10.78
C ARG A 118 11.24 -11.48 10.13
N GLY A 119 11.54 -11.73 8.85
CA GLY A 119 12.47 -10.89 8.08
C GLY A 119 11.95 -9.47 7.90
N ILE A 120 10.67 -9.31 7.61
CA ILE A 120 10.02 -8.00 7.48
C ILE A 120 10.06 -7.25 8.81
N ASP A 121 9.69 -7.89 9.92
CA ASP A 121 9.71 -7.29 11.26
C ASP A 121 11.13 -6.83 11.64
N LYS A 122 12.12 -7.64 11.35
CA LYS A 122 13.54 -7.31 11.58
C LYS A 122 14.00 -6.12 10.71
N ALA A 123 13.60 -6.09 9.45
CA ALA A 123 13.92 -4.98 8.56
C ALA A 123 13.27 -3.67 9.02
N VAL A 124 12.02 -3.70 9.46
CA VAL A 124 11.32 -2.53 10.02
C VAL A 124 12.05 -2.01 11.25
N THR A 125 12.41 -2.88 12.18
CA THR A 125 13.17 -2.50 13.37
C THR A 125 14.51 -1.86 13.01
N CYS A 126 15.23 -2.44 12.07
CA CYS A 126 16.50 -1.89 11.58
C CYS A 126 16.34 -0.51 10.96
N LEU A 127 15.31 -0.31 10.12
CA LEU A 127 15.02 0.97 9.48
C LEU A 127 14.64 2.05 10.49
N LEU A 128 13.87 1.72 11.51
CA LEU A 128 13.52 2.66 12.58
C LEU A 128 14.74 3.12 13.37
N TYR A 129 15.73 2.23 13.58
CA TYR A 129 16.98 2.57 14.26
C TYR A 129 17.95 3.39 13.41
N THR A 130 17.99 3.14 12.10
CA THR A 130 18.96 3.75 11.20
C THR A 130 18.42 4.96 10.46
N SER A 131 17.08 5.08 10.35
CA SER A 131 16.46 6.23 9.70
C SER A 131 16.59 7.47 10.56
N PRO A 132 17.23 8.55 10.06
CA PRO A 132 17.38 9.77 10.83
C PRO A 132 16.03 10.38 11.16
N SER A 133 15.81 10.70 12.45
CA SER A 133 14.62 11.47 12.83
C SER A 133 14.71 12.88 12.22
N PRO A 134 13.58 13.60 12.07
CA PRO A 134 13.63 14.99 11.62
C PRO A 134 14.52 15.90 12.47
N ARG A 135 14.79 15.55 13.72
CA ARG A 135 15.74 16.23 14.59
C ARG A 135 17.19 15.97 14.16
N ASP A 136 17.47 14.77 13.69
CA ASP A 136 18.81 14.36 13.27
C ASP A 136 19.18 14.93 11.90
N LYS A 137 18.23 15.34 11.10
CA LYS A 137 18.47 16.05 9.83
C LYS A 137 19.31 17.31 10.00
N ARG A 138 19.33 17.93 11.17
CA ARG A 138 20.22 19.05 11.47
C ARG A 138 21.68 18.62 11.56
N GLN A 139 21.93 17.40 11.99
CA GLN A 139 23.28 16.83 12.08
C GLN A 139 23.81 16.36 10.73
N TYR A 140 22.89 15.98 9.83
CA TYR A 140 23.23 15.59 8.45
C TYR A 140 23.27 16.74 7.45
N ARG A 141 22.97 17.96 7.87
CA ARG A 141 23.44 19.11 7.13
C ARG A 141 24.97 19.11 7.23
N MET A 142 25.56 18.40 6.31
CA MET A 142 26.95 18.62 6.01
C MET A 142 27.18 20.12 5.95
N PRO A 143 28.07 20.70 6.76
CA PRO A 143 28.54 22.01 6.44
C PRO A 143 28.93 21.90 4.97
N SER A 144 28.34 22.71 4.12
CA SER A 144 28.91 22.94 2.82
C SER A 144 30.34 23.34 3.09
N SER A 145 31.20 22.36 3.12
CA SER A 145 32.59 22.63 3.08
C SER A 145 32.84 23.35 1.77
N ALA A 146 32.91 24.60 1.92
CA ALA A 146 33.66 25.30 0.93
C ALA A 146 34.92 24.51 0.63
#